data_4d1709e7590f01c892d72b4dba9c1c75
#
_entry.id   4d1709e7590f01c892d72b4dba9c1c75
#
_cell.length_a   1.000
_cell.length_b   1.000
_cell.length_c   1.000
_cell.angle_alpha   90.00
_cell.angle_beta   90.00
_cell.angle_gamma   90.00
#
_symmetry.space_group_name_H-M   'P 1'
#
loop_
_entity.id
_entity.type
_entity.pdbx_description
1 polymer ?
#
loop_
_entity_poly.entity_id
_entity_poly.type
_entity_poly.pdbx_seq_one_letter_code
_entity_poly.pdbx_strand_id
1 'polypeptide(L)'
;MTRDAGPPELAVVIPAWNEQENLELLLPALRETLDGLGVRWEIIVADGGSHDGTAEVAARRGARVIQQDRRGFGAALMEGIQTSRASYVVTMDADLSHRPIFIEDLWKYREEAEVLIASRYVPGGESRTHWLRRLCSRILNVTYTRVLSLPLHDISSNFRIYRRDILENLDLRAQNFDILEEILIKIHALGFRVRELPFRYLSRGAGRSHAHFLKFGWAYLKTLVRMWQLRNSVASADYDHRAFDSVIPLQRYWQRARHRIVLGFVAAVPSPKPAMVLDIGCGSSRIIQNLPKAIGMDILLPKLRFLRDGHSRLVQGSIFALPFPDAAFDVVICSEVIEHIPDASPVFDEMTRVLCPGGTLILGTPDYGRWLWWVLEWIYGKILPGAYAHEHITHYTQASLADRLRGYGYAIQECRYVGSCEMIFRAIKSGDLRVSREAACARVGAA
;
A
#
# COMPACT_ATOMS: atom_id res chain seq x y z
N MET A 1 46.37 -5.21 -1.20
CA MET A 1 45.63 -5.50 0.03
C MET A 1 44.19 -5.09 -0.23
N THR A 2 43.35 -6.02 -0.69
CA THR A 2 41.91 -5.83 -0.84
C THR A 2 41.30 -5.81 0.55
N ARG A 3 40.96 -4.62 1.04
CA ARG A 3 40.09 -4.48 2.19
C ARG A 3 38.81 -5.25 1.85
N ASP A 4 38.43 -6.11 2.74
CA ASP A 4 37.12 -6.80 2.73
C ASP A 4 36.03 -5.71 2.91
N ALA A 5 35.74 -5.05 1.80
CA ALA A 5 34.76 -3.98 1.76
C ALA A 5 33.40 -4.67 1.69
N GLY A 6 32.64 -4.63 2.77
CA GLY A 6 31.25 -5.10 2.82
C GLY A 6 30.42 -4.61 1.63
N PRO A 7 29.18 -5.03 1.47
CA PRO A 7 28.33 -4.65 0.34
C PRO A 7 28.24 -3.11 0.21
N PRO A 8 28.01 -2.57 -0.99
CA PRO A 8 27.81 -1.13 -1.19
C PRO A 8 26.58 -0.66 -0.41
N GLU A 9 26.59 0.59 0.02
CA GLU A 9 25.45 1.23 0.67
C GLU A 9 24.52 1.85 -0.35
N LEU A 10 25.07 2.36 -1.45
CA LEU A 10 24.35 3.03 -2.53
C LEU A 10 24.73 2.44 -3.89
N ALA A 11 23.73 2.10 -4.70
CA ALA A 11 23.90 1.78 -6.10
C ALA A 11 23.22 2.83 -6.97
N VAL A 12 23.84 3.18 -8.09
CA VAL A 12 23.20 3.97 -9.14
C VAL A 12 22.98 3.09 -10.36
N VAL A 13 21.73 2.91 -10.76
CA VAL A 13 21.33 2.09 -11.91
C VAL A 13 20.92 2.99 -13.07
N ILE A 14 21.59 2.81 -14.21
CA ILE A 14 21.45 3.61 -15.42
C ILE A 14 21.12 2.69 -16.58
N PRO A 15 19.83 2.61 -17.01
CA PRO A 15 19.49 1.97 -18.27
C PRO A 15 20.07 2.80 -19.43
N ALA A 16 20.80 2.15 -20.35
CA ALA A 16 21.45 2.83 -21.48
C ALA A 16 21.20 2.08 -22.78
N TRP A 17 20.99 2.81 -23.87
CA TRP A 17 20.95 2.28 -25.23
C TRP A 17 21.40 3.35 -26.23
N ASN A 18 22.61 3.15 -26.81
CA ASN A 18 23.30 4.09 -27.67
C ASN A 18 23.47 5.47 -27.00
N GLU A 19 24.14 5.49 -25.85
CA GLU A 19 24.36 6.67 -25.00
C GLU A 19 25.88 6.91 -24.76
N GLN A 20 26.76 6.47 -25.70
CA GLN A 20 28.20 6.58 -25.55
C GLN A 20 28.65 7.99 -25.18
N GLU A 21 28.23 9.00 -25.95
CA GLU A 21 28.64 10.40 -25.76
C GLU A 21 28.16 10.95 -24.41
N ASN A 22 26.97 10.61 -24.03
CA ASN A 22 26.39 11.04 -22.75
C ASN A 22 27.10 10.40 -21.56
N LEU A 23 27.43 9.10 -21.62
CA LEU A 23 28.12 8.40 -20.54
C LEU A 23 29.56 8.88 -20.35
N GLU A 24 30.25 9.34 -21.42
CA GLU A 24 31.59 9.94 -21.31
C GLU A 24 31.58 11.18 -20.38
N LEU A 25 30.49 11.92 -20.36
CA LEU A 25 30.32 13.14 -19.55
C LEU A 25 29.67 12.82 -18.19
N LEU A 26 28.66 11.94 -18.18
CA LEU A 26 27.88 11.61 -17.00
C LEU A 26 28.69 10.89 -15.93
N LEU A 27 29.44 9.83 -16.32
CA LEU A 27 30.07 8.94 -15.35
C LEU A 27 31.16 9.62 -14.51
N PRO A 28 32.01 10.51 -15.06
CA PRO A 28 32.96 11.27 -14.25
C PRO A 28 32.25 12.18 -13.22
N ALA A 29 31.25 12.94 -13.64
CA ALA A 29 30.49 13.82 -12.74
C ALA A 29 29.71 13.04 -11.66
N LEU A 30 29.17 11.87 -12.03
CA LEU A 30 28.49 10.99 -11.09
C LEU A 30 29.46 10.43 -10.04
N ARG A 31 30.64 9.99 -10.46
CA ARG A 31 31.68 9.49 -9.55
C ARG A 31 32.12 10.58 -8.57
N GLU A 32 32.38 11.79 -9.04
CA GLU A 32 32.74 12.92 -8.18
C GLU A 32 31.67 13.15 -7.10
N THR A 33 30.38 13.15 -7.49
CA THR A 33 29.26 13.28 -6.55
C THR A 33 29.23 12.15 -5.53
N LEU A 34 29.39 10.89 -5.98
CA LEU A 34 29.33 9.73 -5.12
C LEU A 34 30.51 9.63 -4.14
N ASP A 35 31.71 10.01 -4.59
CA ASP A 35 32.91 10.09 -3.76
C ASP A 35 32.72 11.14 -2.64
N GLY A 36 32.02 12.25 -2.94
CA GLY A 36 31.67 13.30 -1.97
C GLY A 36 30.73 12.86 -0.86
N LEU A 37 29.93 11.78 -1.06
CA LEU A 37 29.02 11.26 -0.04
C LEU A 37 29.73 10.49 1.09
N GLY A 38 30.97 10.03 0.88
CA GLY A 38 31.75 9.30 1.90
C GLY A 38 31.21 7.91 2.22
N VAL A 39 30.41 7.29 1.33
CA VAL A 39 29.80 5.96 1.49
C VAL A 39 30.34 4.98 0.45
N ARG A 40 30.13 3.69 0.66
CA ARG A 40 30.47 2.68 -0.36
C ARG A 40 29.39 2.68 -1.43
N TRP A 41 29.79 2.87 -2.66
CA TRP A 41 28.87 2.95 -3.80
C TRP A 41 29.29 2.06 -4.98
N GLU A 42 28.35 1.78 -5.84
CA GLU A 42 28.57 1.18 -7.16
C GLU A 42 27.72 1.89 -8.23
N ILE A 43 28.20 1.90 -9.47
CA ILE A 43 27.45 2.33 -10.64
C ILE A 43 27.20 1.11 -11.51
N ILE A 44 25.94 0.87 -11.89
CA ILE A 44 25.52 -0.22 -12.77
C ILE A 44 24.92 0.40 -14.02
N VAL A 45 25.51 0.11 -15.17
CA VAL A 45 24.97 0.46 -16.49
C VAL A 45 24.32 -0.78 -17.07
N ALA A 46 22.99 -0.72 -17.24
CA ALA A 46 22.21 -1.79 -17.88
C ALA A 46 22.10 -1.47 -19.38
N ASP A 47 22.94 -2.14 -20.19
CA ASP A 47 23.03 -1.92 -21.62
C ASP A 47 21.96 -2.69 -22.39
N GLY A 48 21.20 -1.97 -23.19
CA GLY A 48 20.09 -2.45 -24.01
C GLY A 48 20.50 -3.14 -25.32
N GLY A 49 21.78 -3.53 -25.47
CA GLY A 49 22.35 -4.04 -26.71
C GLY A 49 22.77 -2.88 -27.64
N SER A 50 23.54 -1.94 -27.11
CA SER A 50 24.08 -0.80 -27.86
C SER A 50 25.06 -1.22 -28.96
N HIS A 51 25.20 -0.38 -29.97
CA HIS A 51 26.09 -0.59 -31.13
C HIS A 51 27.12 0.53 -31.31
N ASP A 52 27.18 1.50 -30.39
CA ASP A 52 27.96 2.73 -30.47
C ASP A 52 29.16 2.79 -29.49
N GLY A 53 29.47 1.71 -28.77
CA GLY A 53 30.53 1.71 -27.75
C GLY A 53 30.07 2.15 -26.37
N THR A 54 28.77 2.21 -26.11
CA THR A 54 28.18 2.52 -24.78
C THR A 54 28.74 1.63 -23.67
N ALA A 55 28.78 0.30 -23.88
CA ALA A 55 29.25 -0.67 -22.90
C ALA A 55 30.73 -0.50 -22.59
N GLU A 56 31.55 -0.28 -23.63
CA GLU A 56 33.01 -0.06 -23.51
C GLU A 56 33.31 1.21 -22.72
N VAL A 57 32.59 2.29 -23.01
CA VAL A 57 32.74 3.55 -22.27
C VAL A 57 32.37 3.35 -20.80
N ALA A 58 31.25 2.72 -20.52
CA ALA A 58 30.80 2.46 -19.16
C ALA A 58 31.86 1.66 -18.37
N ALA A 59 32.36 0.57 -18.93
CA ALA A 59 33.39 -0.26 -18.30
C ALA A 59 34.70 0.52 -18.09
N ARG A 60 35.18 1.26 -19.09
CA ARG A 60 36.38 2.08 -18.99
C ARG A 60 36.27 3.18 -17.93
N ARG A 61 35.08 3.71 -17.73
CA ARG A 61 34.78 4.71 -16.70
C ARG A 61 34.50 4.08 -15.32
N GLY A 62 34.65 2.75 -15.18
CA GLY A 62 34.59 2.03 -13.92
C GLY A 62 33.17 1.72 -13.44
N ALA A 63 32.17 1.76 -14.30
CA ALA A 63 30.84 1.23 -14.03
C ALA A 63 30.81 -0.29 -14.25
N ARG A 64 30.01 -0.99 -13.47
CA ARG A 64 29.66 -2.39 -13.71
C ARG A 64 28.65 -2.44 -14.86
N VAL A 65 29.00 -3.05 -15.97
CA VAL A 65 28.10 -3.20 -17.12
C VAL A 65 27.39 -4.54 -17.02
N ILE A 66 26.07 -4.52 -17.23
CA ILE A 66 25.26 -5.71 -17.43
C ILE A 66 24.57 -5.62 -18.79
N GLN A 67 24.58 -6.73 -19.53
CA GLN A 67 23.75 -6.88 -20.73
C GLN A 67 22.37 -7.32 -20.30
N GLN A 68 21.32 -6.65 -20.77
CA GLN A 68 19.97 -7.05 -20.44
C GLN A 68 19.59 -8.35 -21.17
N ASP A 69 18.94 -9.26 -20.46
CA ASP A 69 18.44 -10.52 -21.03
C ASP A 69 17.13 -10.29 -21.80
N ARG A 70 16.25 -9.47 -21.28
CA ARG A 70 14.95 -9.14 -21.85
C ARG A 70 14.94 -7.72 -22.40
N ARG A 71 14.41 -7.54 -23.60
CA ARG A 71 14.34 -6.24 -24.25
C ARG A 71 13.36 -5.28 -23.56
N GLY A 72 13.72 -4.02 -23.48
CA GLY A 72 12.89 -2.92 -23.03
C GLY A 72 13.45 -2.18 -21.82
N PHE A 73 13.07 -0.92 -21.66
CA PHE A 73 13.52 -0.05 -20.59
C PHE A 73 13.25 -0.65 -19.19
N GLY A 74 12.03 -1.20 -19.00
CA GLY A 74 11.64 -1.79 -17.72
C GLY A 74 12.49 -3.00 -17.33
N ALA A 75 12.86 -3.84 -18.31
CA ALA A 75 13.73 -4.99 -18.08
C ALA A 75 15.13 -4.54 -17.68
N ALA A 76 15.75 -3.61 -18.43
CA ALA A 76 17.07 -3.05 -18.12
C ALA A 76 17.11 -2.46 -16.71
N LEU A 77 16.07 -1.70 -16.34
CA LEU A 77 15.95 -1.08 -15.02
C LEU A 77 15.91 -2.13 -13.92
N MET A 78 15.06 -3.15 -14.05
CA MET A 78 14.88 -4.19 -13.03
C MET A 78 16.07 -5.13 -12.92
N GLU A 79 16.67 -5.52 -14.04
CA GLU A 79 17.88 -6.35 -14.05
C GLU A 79 19.06 -5.61 -13.40
N GLY A 80 19.18 -4.28 -13.65
CA GLY A 80 20.12 -3.42 -12.95
C GLY A 80 19.92 -3.39 -11.44
N ILE A 81 18.69 -3.21 -11.00
CA ILE A 81 18.32 -3.19 -9.57
C ILE A 81 18.61 -4.54 -8.91
N GLN A 82 18.24 -5.63 -9.55
CA GLN A 82 18.42 -6.99 -9.01
C GLN A 82 19.89 -7.41 -8.92
N THR A 83 20.74 -6.84 -9.77
CA THR A 83 22.17 -7.12 -9.78
C THR A 83 22.90 -6.52 -8.58
N SER A 84 22.37 -5.42 -8.00
CA SER A 84 22.96 -4.76 -6.84
C SER A 84 22.65 -5.46 -5.53
N ARG A 85 23.56 -5.33 -4.55
CA ARG A 85 23.38 -5.70 -3.15
C ARG A 85 23.35 -4.48 -2.22
N ALA A 86 23.29 -3.27 -2.77
CA ALA A 86 23.27 -2.04 -2.00
C ALA A 86 21.97 -1.92 -1.20
N SER A 87 22.05 -1.23 -0.05
CA SER A 87 20.87 -0.96 0.79
C SER A 87 19.91 0.05 0.14
N TYR A 88 20.46 0.96 -0.65
CA TYR A 88 19.71 1.97 -1.40
C TYR A 88 20.08 1.92 -2.89
N VAL A 89 19.07 2.14 -3.72
CA VAL A 89 19.25 2.18 -5.19
C VAL A 89 18.73 3.50 -5.71
N VAL A 90 19.58 4.24 -6.40
CA VAL A 90 19.20 5.39 -7.22
C VAL A 90 19.01 4.91 -8.65
N THR A 91 17.92 5.33 -9.29
CA THR A 91 17.70 5.14 -10.72
C THR A 91 17.80 6.50 -11.43
N MET A 92 18.42 6.55 -12.59
CA MET A 92 18.54 7.77 -13.39
C MET A 92 18.72 7.48 -14.88
N ASP A 93 18.42 8.48 -15.72
CA ASP A 93 18.63 8.39 -17.17
C ASP A 93 20.08 8.70 -17.53
N ALA A 94 20.56 8.12 -18.65
CA ALA A 94 21.92 8.32 -19.17
C ALA A 94 22.12 9.69 -19.87
N ASP A 95 21.04 10.41 -20.19
CA ASP A 95 20.98 11.51 -21.18
C ASP A 95 21.33 12.93 -20.66
N LEU A 96 21.99 13.01 -19.50
CA LEU A 96 22.39 14.25 -18.82
C LEU A 96 21.22 15.15 -18.35
N SER A 97 19.98 14.71 -18.48
CA SER A 97 18.83 15.45 -17.98
C SER A 97 18.72 15.44 -16.46
N HIS A 98 19.32 14.45 -15.84
CA HIS A 98 19.42 14.27 -14.38
C HIS A 98 20.81 14.71 -13.91
N ARG A 99 20.88 15.77 -13.12
CA ARG A 99 22.15 16.27 -12.58
C ARG A 99 22.63 15.37 -11.43
N PRO A 100 23.83 14.74 -11.52
CA PRO A 100 24.34 13.85 -10.48
C PRO A 100 24.35 14.47 -9.07
N ILE A 101 24.69 15.75 -8.95
CA ILE A 101 24.75 16.46 -7.66
C ILE A 101 23.45 16.37 -6.86
N PHE A 102 22.29 16.17 -7.47
CA PHE A 102 21.02 16.02 -6.78
C PHE A 102 20.91 14.69 -6.00
N ILE A 103 21.82 13.75 -6.24
CA ILE A 103 21.92 12.52 -5.42
C ILE A 103 22.27 12.87 -3.98
N GLU A 104 22.99 13.96 -3.73
CA GLU A 104 23.26 14.44 -2.36
C GLU A 104 21.97 14.75 -1.60
N ASP A 105 21.01 15.44 -2.26
CA ASP A 105 19.70 15.70 -1.65
C ASP A 105 18.90 14.42 -1.45
N LEU A 106 18.87 13.51 -2.46
CA LEU A 106 18.20 12.22 -2.33
C LEU A 106 18.80 11.41 -1.17
N TRP A 107 20.14 11.39 -1.05
CA TRP A 107 20.82 10.68 0.02
C TRP A 107 20.56 11.29 1.40
N LYS A 108 20.60 12.61 1.49
CA LYS A 108 20.35 13.35 2.73
C LYS A 108 18.98 13.04 3.33
N TYR A 109 17.95 12.97 2.50
CA TYR A 109 16.57 12.79 2.94
C TYR A 109 16.08 11.32 2.89
N ARG A 110 16.95 10.34 2.56
CA ARG A 110 16.58 8.94 2.31
C ARG A 110 15.84 8.23 3.44
N GLU A 111 16.02 8.68 4.68
CA GLU A 111 15.35 8.09 5.85
C GLU A 111 13.91 8.61 6.06
N GLU A 112 13.51 9.67 5.37
CA GLU A 112 12.20 10.28 5.56
C GLU A 112 11.07 9.52 4.85
N ALA A 113 11.40 8.76 3.81
CA ALA A 113 10.47 7.89 3.10
C ALA A 113 11.21 6.72 2.46
N GLU A 114 10.50 5.63 2.20
CA GLU A 114 11.08 4.47 1.54
C GLU A 114 11.41 4.73 0.06
N VAL A 115 10.77 5.75 -0.55
CA VAL A 115 11.08 6.23 -1.90
C VAL A 115 11.10 7.76 -1.92
N LEU A 116 12.16 8.35 -2.47
CA LEU A 116 12.18 9.77 -2.82
C LEU A 116 12.22 9.93 -4.34
N ILE A 117 11.44 10.88 -4.85
CA ILE A 117 11.35 11.21 -6.27
C ILE A 117 11.90 12.60 -6.50
N ALA A 118 12.80 12.76 -7.47
CA ALA A 118 13.16 14.05 -8.01
C ALA A 118 12.02 14.55 -8.92
N SER A 119 11.16 15.40 -8.36
CA SER A 119 9.89 15.81 -8.97
C SER A 119 10.00 17.14 -9.69
N ARG A 120 9.45 17.18 -10.91
CA ARG A 120 9.37 18.37 -11.76
C ARG A 120 8.11 19.21 -11.49
N TYR A 121 7.14 18.65 -10.76
CA TYR A 121 5.78 19.19 -10.69
C TYR A 121 5.34 19.60 -9.27
N VAL A 122 6.21 19.46 -8.29
CA VAL A 122 6.02 20.06 -6.95
C VAL A 122 6.51 21.51 -6.92
N PRO A 123 6.10 22.34 -5.96
CA PRO A 123 6.60 23.70 -5.78
C PRO A 123 8.14 23.73 -5.74
N GLY A 124 8.77 24.55 -6.60
CA GLY A 124 10.23 24.60 -6.76
C GLY A 124 10.80 23.64 -7.81
N GLY A 125 10.01 22.68 -8.31
CA GLY A 125 10.39 21.81 -9.43
C GLY A 125 10.24 22.54 -10.78
N GLU A 126 11.05 22.14 -11.77
CA GLU A 126 11.04 22.75 -13.11
C GLU A 126 11.33 21.69 -14.19
N SER A 127 10.72 21.84 -15.36
CA SER A 127 11.03 21.03 -16.54
C SER A 127 11.38 21.94 -17.72
N ARG A 128 12.65 21.88 -18.16
CA ARG A 128 13.17 22.64 -19.32
C ARG A 128 13.17 21.79 -20.59
N THR A 129 12.04 21.14 -20.89
CA THR A 129 11.85 20.38 -22.12
C THR A 129 10.93 21.11 -23.10
N HIS A 130 10.87 20.61 -24.35
CA HIS A 130 9.93 21.14 -25.34
C HIS A 130 8.50 21.09 -24.78
N TRP A 131 7.72 22.16 -25.05
CA TRP A 131 6.40 22.36 -24.45
C TRP A 131 5.42 21.18 -24.65
N LEU A 132 5.43 20.56 -25.85
CA LEU A 132 4.56 19.43 -26.17
C LEU A 132 4.89 18.19 -25.31
N ARG A 133 6.18 17.89 -25.14
CA ARG A 133 6.63 16.78 -24.26
C ARG A 133 6.23 17.04 -22.81
N ARG A 134 6.39 18.27 -22.35
CA ARG A 134 5.96 18.69 -21.01
C ARG A 134 4.45 18.56 -20.83
N LEU A 135 3.66 18.96 -21.84
CA LEU A 135 2.20 18.81 -21.83
C LEU A 135 1.79 17.34 -21.75
N CYS A 136 2.33 16.47 -22.60
CA CYS A 136 2.05 15.03 -22.59
C CYS A 136 2.41 14.39 -21.24
N SER A 137 3.59 14.70 -20.70
CA SER A 137 4.01 14.21 -19.38
C SER A 137 3.07 14.70 -18.28
N ARG A 138 2.63 15.96 -18.32
CA ARG A 138 1.69 16.52 -17.34
C ARG A 138 0.31 15.85 -17.43
N ILE A 139 -0.20 15.62 -18.64
CA ILE A 139 -1.46 14.89 -18.84
C ILE A 139 -1.36 13.48 -18.27
N LEU A 140 -0.27 12.74 -18.55
CA LEU A 140 -0.04 11.42 -18.03
C LEU A 140 -0.08 11.41 -16.49
N ASN A 141 0.75 12.26 -15.86
CA ASN A 141 0.84 12.37 -14.40
C ASN A 141 -0.53 12.71 -13.78
N VAL A 142 -1.20 13.75 -14.28
CA VAL A 142 -2.51 14.18 -13.77
C VAL A 142 -3.56 13.09 -13.94
N THR A 143 -3.58 12.38 -15.07
CA THR A 143 -4.52 11.28 -15.32
C THR A 143 -4.32 10.16 -14.32
N TYR A 144 -3.11 9.64 -14.19
CA TYR A 144 -2.81 8.56 -13.27
C TYR A 144 -3.09 8.94 -11.81
N THR A 145 -2.59 10.10 -11.37
CA THR A 145 -2.71 10.49 -9.97
C THR A 145 -4.17 10.74 -9.56
N ARG A 146 -4.98 11.33 -10.46
CA ARG A 146 -6.41 11.53 -10.18
C ARG A 146 -7.22 10.23 -10.24
N VAL A 147 -7.04 9.43 -11.31
CA VAL A 147 -7.79 8.16 -11.47
C VAL A 147 -7.47 7.17 -10.35
N LEU A 148 -6.22 7.15 -9.90
CA LEU A 148 -5.75 6.23 -8.86
C LEU A 148 -5.75 6.84 -7.46
N SER A 149 -6.17 8.10 -7.32
CA SER A 149 -6.19 8.84 -6.05
C SER A 149 -4.83 8.78 -5.34
N LEU A 150 -3.75 9.12 -6.06
CA LEU A 150 -2.40 9.14 -5.52
C LEU A 150 -2.03 10.55 -5.04
N PRO A 151 -1.45 10.71 -3.85
CA PRO A 151 -1.00 12.00 -3.34
C PRO A 151 0.39 12.38 -3.90
N LEU A 152 0.57 12.24 -5.23
CA LEU A 152 1.82 12.46 -5.94
C LEU A 152 1.58 13.35 -7.15
N HIS A 153 2.65 14.03 -7.63
CA HIS A 153 2.61 14.93 -8.77
C HIS A 153 3.44 14.44 -9.96
N ASP A 154 4.53 13.71 -9.70
CA ASP A 154 5.45 13.22 -10.73
C ASP A 154 5.75 11.72 -10.59
N ILE A 155 4.88 10.91 -11.17
CA ILE A 155 5.06 9.46 -11.19
C ILE A 155 5.87 8.95 -12.39
N SER A 156 6.18 9.81 -13.33
CA SER A 156 6.92 9.48 -14.56
C SER A 156 8.41 9.85 -14.53
N SER A 157 8.90 10.45 -13.44
CA SER A 157 10.32 10.67 -13.26
C SER A 157 11.05 9.36 -12.97
N ASN A 158 12.17 9.10 -13.65
CA ASN A 158 13.05 7.97 -13.33
C ASN A 158 14.13 8.34 -12.31
N PHE A 159 14.28 9.60 -11.95
CA PHE A 159 15.28 10.01 -10.97
C PHE A 159 14.73 9.83 -9.56
N ARG A 160 15.05 8.68 -8.96
CA ARG A 160 14.49 8.25 -7.65
C ARG A 160 15.55 7.55 -6.84
N ILE A 161 15.43 7.62 -5.52
CA ILE A 161 16.11 6.70 -4.61
C ILE A 161 15.08 5.78 -3.96
N TYR A 162 15.41 4.51 -3.87
CA TYR A 162 14.60 3.48 -3.24
C TYR A 162 15.39 2.82 -2.11
N ARG A 163 14.75 2.51 -1.02
CA ARG A 163 15.23 1.46 -0.13
C ARG A 163 15.07 0.12 -0.85
N ARG A 164 16.16 -0.63 -0.97
CA ARG A 164 16.19 -1.79 -1.87
C ARG A 164 15.23 -2.92 -1.49
N ASP A 165 15.06 -3.17 -0.17
CA ASP A 165 14.21 -4.24 0.35
C ASP A 165 12.74 -4.17 -0.12
N ILE A 166 12.25 -2.96 -0.42
CA ILE A 166 10.87 -2.79 -0.89
C ILE A 166 10.67 -3.20 -2.35
N LEU A 167 11.74 -3.30 -3.14
CA LEU A 167 11.69 -3.68 -4.56
C LEU A 167 11.74 -5.19 -4.78
N GLU A 168 12.27 -5.95 -3.81
CA GLU A 168 12.57 -7.39 -3.97
C GLU A 168 11.33 -8.26 -4.22
N ASN A 169 10.18 -7.86 -3.66
CA ASN A 169 8.95 -8.66 -3.69
C ASN A 169 7.84 -8.04 -4.57
N LEU A 170 8.20 -7.12 -5.46
CA LEU A 170 7.23 -6.53 -6.38
C LEU A 170 7.01 -7.44 -7.60
N ASP A 171 5.79 -7.97 -7.76
CA ASP A 171 5.36 -8.62 -9.01
C ASP A 171 5.15 -7.55 -10.10
N LEU A 172 6.16 -7.27 -10.91
CA LEU A 172 6.12 -6.25 -11.97
C LEU A 172 5.87 -6.89 -13.32
N ARG A 173 4.95 -6.32 -14.11
CA ARG A 173 4.53 -6.83 -15.41
C ARG A 173 4.80 -5.88 -16.58
N ALA A 174 5.01 -4.59 -16.29
CA ALA A 174 5.38 -3.60 -17.30
C ALA A 174 6.80 -3.85 -17.80
N GLN A 175 7.00 -3.71 -19.09
CA GLN A 175 8.30 -3.94 -19.75
C GLN A 175 8.91 -2.66 -20.34
N ASN A 176 8.10 -1.62 -20.48
CA ASN A 176 8.51 -0.35 -21.07
C ASN A 176 8.58 0.74 -19.98
N PHE A 177 8.43 1.99 -20.38
CA PHE A 177 8.48 3.14 -19.48
C PHE A 177 7.36 3.16 -18.45
N ASP A 178 6.24 2.46 -18.69
CA ASP A 178 5.12 2.28 -17.76
C ASP A 178 5.48 1.48 -16.50
N ILE A 179 6.70 0.91 -16.45
CA ILE A 179 7.27 0.30 -15.23
C ILE A 179 7.44 1.33 -14.10
N LEU A 180 7.73 2.58 -14.43
CA LEU A 180 7.96 3.64 -13.46
C LEU A 180 6.69 3.94 -12.67
N GLU A 181 5.56 3.96 -13.35
CA GLU A 181 4.24 4.11 -12.74
C GLU A 181 3.87 2.86 -11.95
N GLU A 182 4.05 1.66 -12.52
CA GLU A 182 3.71 0.40 -11.86
C GLU A 182 4.45 0.24 -10.53
N ILE A 183 5.76 0.51 -10.49
CA ILE A 183 6.56 0.43 -9.25
C ILE A 183 5.99 1.36 -8.18
N LEU A 184 5.80 2.63 -8.48
CA LEU A 184 5.33 3.61 -7.49
C LEU A 184 3.94 3.29 -6.95
N ILE A 185 3.02 2.89 -7.84
CA ILE A 185 1.65 2.60 -7.46
C ILE A 185 1.60 1.36 -6.55
N LYS A 186 2.38 0.32 -6.87
CA LYS A 186 2.48 -0.88 -6.04
C LYS A 186 3.12 -0.60 -4.69
N ILE A 187 4.21 0.18 -4.64
CA ILE A 187 4.85 0.61 -3.41
C ILE A 187 3.85 1.37 -2.53
N HIS A 188 3.12 2.32 -3.12
CA HIS A 188 2.09 3.08 -2.40
C HIS A 188 0.94 2.17 -1.93
N ALA A 189 0.49 1.21 -2.76
CA ALA A 189 -0.53 0.23 -2.40
C ALA A 189 -0.08 -0.70 -1.26
N LEU A 190 1.22 -0.89 -1.07
CA LEU A 190 1.81 -1.64 0.05
C LEU A 190 2.02 -0.79 1.32
N GLY A 191 1.56 0.47 1.33
CA GLY A 191 1.62 1.36 2.48
C GLY A 191 2.99 1.96 2.76
N PHE A 192 3.93 1.90 1.82
CA PHE A 192 5.21 2.57 1.94
C PHE A 192 5.08 4.07 1.63
N ARG A 193 5.89 4.88 2.29
CA ARG A 193 5.93 6.33 2.07
C ARG A 193 6.70 6.65 0.80
N VAL A 194 6.11 7.55 0.02
CA VAL A 194 6.75 8.14 -1.15
C VAL A 194 6.75 9.65 -0.96
N ARG A 195 7.91 10.28 -1.09
CA ARG A 195 8.06 11.74 -0.97
C ARG A 195 8.67 12.31 -2.24
N GLU A 196 8.25 13.51 -2.61
CA GLU A 196 8.75 14.24 -3.76
C GLU A 196 9.66 15.38 -3.30
N LEU A 197 10.85 15.48 -3.91
CA LEU A 197 11.77 16.60 -3.73
C LEU A 197 11.78 17.46 -5.00
N PRO A 198 11.75 18.81 -4.88
CA PRO A 198 11.74 19.67 -6.05
C PRO A 198 13.03 19.54 -6.87
N PHE A 199 12.90 19.24 -8.14
CA PHE A 199 14.02 19.00 -9.05
C PHE A 199 13.91 19.83 -10.33
N ARG A 200 15.05 20.35 -10.82
CA ARG A 200 15.15 21.04 -12.11
C ARG A 200 15.66 20.08 -13.18
N TYR A 201 14.73 19.58 -13.97
CA TYR A 201 15.01 18.71 -15.11
C TYR A 201 15.55 19.52 -16.28
N LEU A 202 16.71 19.14 -16.80
CA LEU A 202 17.35 19.80 -17.95
C LEU A 202 16.91 19.18 -19.28
N SER A 203 17.16 19.89 -20.37
CA SER A 203 17.07 19.29 -21.71
C SER A 203 18.18 18.26 -21.88
N ARG A 204 17.88 17.19 -22.63
CA ARG A 204 18.86 16.16 -23.02
C ARG A 204 20.13 16.78 -23.61
N GLY A 205 21.29 16.21 -23.30
CA GLY A 205 22.59 16.68 -23.84
C GLY A 205 22.74 16.33 -25.32
N ALA A 206 22.74 15.03 -25.66
CA ALA A 206 22.88 14.54 -27.04
C ALA A 206 21.88 13.40 -27.32
N GLY A 207 21.77 12.96 -28.59
CA GLY A 207 20.97 11.82 -29.02
C GLY A 207 19.48 12.10 -29.26
N ARG A 208 18.74 11.07 -29.67
CA ARG A 208 17.30 11.11 -29.96
C ARG A 208 16.49 10.45 -28.84
N SER A 209 15.33 11.03 -28.52
CA SER A 209 14.42 10.44 -27.53
C SER A 209 13.76 9.18 -28.09
N HIS A 210 13.87 8.07 -27.38
CA HIS A 210 13.22 6.79 -27.71
C HIS A 210 11.83 6.64 -27.05
N ALA A 211 11.41 7.60 -26.22
CA ALA A 211 10.09 7.61 -25.60
C ALA A 211 9.04 8.07 -26.63
N HIS A 212 8.49 7.14 -27.38
CA HIS A 212 7.37 7.36 -28.31
C HIS A 212 6.03 7.20 -27.60
N PHE A 213 5.47 8.26 -27.04
CA PHE A 213 4.21 8.24 -26.27
C PHE A 213 3.06 7.54 -27.02
N LEU A 214 2.92 7.77 -28.33
CA LEU A 214 1.88 7.12 -29.12
C LEU A 214 2.11 5.60 -29.26
N LYS A 215 3.36 5.17 -29.43
CA LYS A 215 3.71 3.75 -29.56
C LYS A 215 3.45 2.99 -28.25
N PHE A 216 3.67 3.62 -27.11
CA PHE A 216 3.50 3.01 -25.80
C PHE A 216 2.15 3.33 -25.15
N GLY A 217 1.29 4.13 -25.79
CA GLY A 217 0.00 4.55 -25.22
C GLY A 217 -0.88 3.39 -24.75
N TRP A 218 -0.88 2.28 -25.50
CA TRP A 218 -1.61 1.07 -25.11
C TRP A 218 -1.03 0.39 -23.87
N ALA A 219 0.30 0.36 -23.72
CA ALA A 219 0.96 -0.18 -22.52
C ALA A 219 0.58 0.64 -21.27
N TYR A 220 0.64 1.97 -21.37
CA TYR A 220 0.20 2.86 -20.31
C TYR A 220 -1.27 2.65 -19.94
N LEU A 221 -2.17 2.55 -20.92
CA LEU A 221 -3.59 2.29 -20.64
C LEU A 221 -3.81 0.95 -19.94
N LYS A 222 -3.14 -0.11 -20.40
CA LYS A 222 -3.21 -1.43 -19.80
C LYS A 222 -2.70 -1.41 -18.34
N THR A 223 -1.60 -0.71 -18.10
CA THR A 223 -1.03 -0.52 -16.76
C THR A 223 -1.96 0.32 -15.89
N LEU A 224 -2.55 1.40 -16.40
CA LEU A 224 -3.54 2.19 -15.68
C LEU A 224 -4.73 1.34 -15.22
N VAL A 225 -5.30 0.50 -16.09
CA VAL A 225 -6.44 -0.37 -15.75
C VAL A 225 -6.04 -1.37 -14.66
N ARG A 226 -4.89 -2.05 -14.79
CA ARG A 226 -4.39 -2.99 -13.76
C ARG A 226 -4.18 -2.30 -12.41
N MET A 227 -3.58 -1.13 -12.43
CA MET A 227 -3.32 -0.35 -11.22
C MET A 227 -4.62 0.21 -10.61
N TRP A 228 -5.60 0.53 -11.44
CA TRP A 228 -6.93 0.91 -10.97
C TRP A 228 -7.61 -0.25 -10.25
N GLN A 229 -7.53 -1.47 -10.79
CA GLN A 229 -8.04 -2.68 -10.13
C GLN A 229 -7.35 -2.91 -8.78
N LEU A 230 -6.01 -2.83 -8.72
CA LEU A 230 -5.26 -2.95 -7.47
C LEU A 230 -5.67 -1.87 -6.45
N ARG A 231 -5.74 -0.63 -6.87
CA ARG A 231 -6.08 0.50 -5.99
C ARG A 231 -7.51 0.42 -5.45
N ASN A 232 -8.42 -0.20 -6.17
CA ASN A 232 -9.81 -0.39 -5.76
C ASN A 232 -10.08 -1.80 -5.18
N SER A 233 -9.05 -2.51 -4.79
CA SER A 233 -9.14 -3.77 -4.05
C SER A 233 -8.77 -3.57 -2.58
N VAL A 234 -9.19 -4.49 -1.74
CA VAL A 234 -8.84 -4.55 -0.30
C VAL A 234 -7.34 -4.69 -0.07
N ALA A 235 -6.59 -5.18 -1.04
CA ALA A 235 -5.13 -5.30 -0.99
C ALA A 235 -4.42 -3.93 -0.96
N SER A 236 -5.08 -2.83 -1.41
CA SER A 236 -4.49 -1.50 -1.31
C SER A 236 -4.52 -0.98 0.13
N ALA A 237 -3.36 -0.57 0.62
CA ALA A 237 -3.16 -0.15 2.01
C ALA A 237 -4.14 0.94 2.48
N ASP A 238 -4.49 1.87 1.62
CA ASP A 238 -5.36 3.02 1.92
C ASP A 238 -6.81 2.86 1.41
N TYR A 239 -7.22 1.64 1.04
CA TYR A 239 -8.53 1.40 0.43
C TYR A 239 -9.69 1.92 1.29
N ASP A 240 -9.75 1.50 2.57
CA ASP A 240 -10.87 1.85 3.45
C ASP A 240 -10.87 3.36 3.76
N HIS A 241 -9.68 3.95 3.91
CA HIS A 241 -9.52 5.39 4.11
C HIS A 241 -10.08 6.20 2.93
N ARG A 242 -9.74 5.81 1.70
CA ARG A 242 -10.26 6.46 0.48
C ARG A 242 -11.74 6.21 0.25
N ALA A 243 -12.22 5.01 0.59
CA ALA A 243 -13.62 4.65 0.43
C ALA A 243 -14.55 5.57 1.24
N PHE A 244 -14.09 6.11 2.36
CA PHE A 244 -14.83 7.08 3.18
C PHE A 244 -15.15 8.40 2.45
N ASP A 245 -14.26 8.86 1.56
CA ASP A 245 -14.43 10.06 0.73
C ASP A 245 -14.60 9.73 -0.76
N SER A 246 -15.02 8.50 -1.07
CA SER A 246 -15.18 8.01 -2.43
C SER A 246 -16.05 8.93 -3.28
N VAL A 247 -15.70 9.05 -4.56
CA VAL A 247 -16.53 9.70 -5.58
C VAL A 247 -17.80 8.91 -5.87
N ILE A 248 -17.83 7.60 -5.55
CA ILE A 248 -19.01 6.73 -5.67
C ILE A 248 -19.93 7.01 -4.47
N PRO A 249 -21.12 7.63 -4.67
CA PRO A 249 -21.97 8.09 -3.56
C PRO A 249 -22.38 6.94 -2.63
N LEU A 250 -22.66 5.75 -3.18
CA LEU A 250 -23.08 4.59 -2.39
C LEU A 250 -21.96 4.11 -1.47
N GLN A 251 -20.73 3.99 -1.97
CA GLN A 251 -19.57 3.58 -1.18
C GLN A 251 -19.28 4.59 -0.06
N ARG A 252 -19.32 5.88 -0.39
CA ARG A 252 -19.14 6.98 0.59
C ARG A 252 -20.22 6.95 1.67
N TYR A 253 -21.48 6.76 1.30
CA TYR A 253 -22.60 6.63 2.26
C TYR A 253 -22.35 5.46 3.21
N TRP A 254 -21.99 4.30 2.67
CA TRP A 254 -21.79 3.07 3.43
C TRP A 254 -20.70 3.23 4.48
N GLN A 255 -19.52 3.68 4.07
CA GLN A 255 -18.40 3.89 4.98
C GLN A 255 -18.69 4.93 6.08
N ARG A 256 -19.35 6.03 5.72
CA ARG A 256 -19.71 7.06 6.69
C ARG A 256 -20.83 6.63 7.66
N ALA A 257 -21.77 5.84 7.20
CA ALA A 257 -22.84 5.31 8.05
C ALA A 257 -22.29 4.30 9.05
N ARG A 258 -21.47 3.33 8.60
CA ARG A 258 -20.75 2.38 9.46
C ARG A 258 -19.93 3.11 10.53
N HIS A 259 -19.07 4.01 10.11
CA HIS A 259 -18.25 4.82 11.00
C HIS A 259 -19.08 5.53 12.09
N ARG A 260 -20.20 6.18 11.71
CA ARG A 260 -21.07 6.86 12.67
C ARG A 260 -21.70 5.89 13.67
N ILE A 261 -22.17 4.72 13.22
CA ILE A 261 -22.79 3.71 14.08
C ILE A 261 -21.76 3.17 15.07
N VAL A 262 -20.58 2.74 14.58
CA VAL A 262 -19.54 2.16 15.44
C VAL A 262 -19.04 3.15 16.48
N LEU A 263 -18.69 4.38 16.08
CA LEU A 263 -18.26 5.41 17.04
C LEU A 263 -19.38 5.80 18.01
N GLY A 264 -20.64 5.83 17.56
CA GLY A 264 -21.79 6.04 18.44
C GLY A 264 -21.94 4.95 19.50
N PHE A 265 -21.67 3.69 19.13
CA PHE A 265 -21.69 2.57 20.08
C PHE A 265 -20.50 2.63 21.06
N VAL A 266 -19.31 3.01 20.61
CA VAL A 266 -18.15 3.22 21.50
C VAL A 266 -18.44 4.33 22.50
N ALA A 267 -18.99 5.46 22.04
CA ALA A 267 -19.32 6.61 22.89
C ALA A 267 -20.44 6.31 23.91
N ALA A 268 -21.31 5.34 23.64
CA ALA A 268 -22.38 4.93 24.52
C ALA A 268 -21.94 3.95 25.62
N VAL A 269 -20.66 3.55 25.66
CA VAL A 269 -20.13 2.66 26.72
C VAL A 269 -19.88 3.47 27.98
N PRO A 270 -20.57 3.17 29.10
CA PRO A 270 -20.34 3.84 30.37
C PRO A 270 -18.96 3.46 30.90
N SER A 271 -18.05 4.42 31.03
CA SER A 271 -16.75 4.16 31.63
C SER A 271 -16.29 5.35 32.47
N PRO A 272 -15.87 5.14 33.73
CA PRO A 272 -15.28 6.20 34.57
C PRO A 272 -13.88 6.58 34.12
N LYS A 273 -13.24 5.77 33.25
CA LYS A 273 -11.92 6.01 32.63
C LYS A 273 -12.04 5.87 31.12
N PRO A 274 -11.12 6.47 30.35
CA PRO A 274 -11.09 6.19 28.90
C PRO A 274 -11.02 4.69 28.66
N ALA A 275 -12.04 4.13 28.00
CA ALA A 275 -12.14 2.71 27.73
C ALA A 275 -10.93 2.22 26.93
N MET A 276 -10.42 1.03 27.28
CA MET A 276 -9.45 0.30 26.48
C MET A 276 -10.19 -0.35 25.33
N VAL A 277 -9.89 0.09 24.11
CA VAL A 277 -10.57 -0.34 22.88
C VAL A 277 -9.59 -1.14 22.02
N LEU A 278 -10.04 -2.31 21.55
CA LEU A 278 -9.38 -3.09 20.50
C LEU A 278 -10.23 -3.05 19.24
N ASP A 279 -9.63 -2.68 18.10
CA ASP A 279 -10.25 -2.74 16.78
C ASP A 279 -9.59 -3.87 15.98
N ILE A 280 -10.31 -4.99 15.82
CA ILE A 280 -9.83 -6.21 15.14
C ILE A 280 -10.21 -6.13 13.66
N GLY A 281 -9.23 -6.35 12.77
CA GLY A 281 -9.40 -6.12 11.35
C GLY A 281 -9.58 -4.63 11.07
N CYS A 282 -8.80 -3.78 11.75
CA CYS A 282 -8.97 -2.32 11.70
C CYS A 282 -8.79 -1.73 10.28
N GLY A 283 -8.18 -2.49 9.37
CA GLY A 283 -7.91 -2.06 8.01
C GLY A 283 -7.13 -0.75 7.98
N SER A 284 -7.49 0.11 7.05
CA SER A 284 -7.10 1.53 7.00
C SER A 284 -8.26 2.46 7.32
N SER A 285 -9.21 1.99 8.14
CA SER A 285 -10.48 2.68 8.36
C SER A 285 -10.31 3.96 9.18
N ARG A 286 -11.24 4.90 9.01
CA ARG A 286 -11.29 6.09 9.84
C ARG A 286 -11.86 5.85 11.24
N ILE A 287 -12.36 4.65 11.53
CA ILE A 287 -12.79 4.27 12.87
C ILE A 287 -11.60 4.35 13.81
N ILE A 288 -10.53 3.60 13.52
CA ILE A 288 -9.33 3.60 14.36
C ILE A 288 -8.66 4.97 14.46
N GLN A 289 -8.66 5.75 13.38
CA GLN A 289 -8.09 7.10 13.38
C GLN A 289 -8.84 8.06 14.32
N ASN A 290 -10.12 7.84 14.56
CA ASN A 290 -10.94 8.62 15.50
C ASN A 290 -10.89 8.09 16.94
N LEU A 291 -10.13 7.02 17.18
CA LEU A 291 -9.93 6.39 18.48
C LEU A 291 -8.44 6.36 18.85
N PRO A 292 -7.79 7.49 19.11
CA PRO A 292 -6.33 7.60 19.20
C PRO A 292 -5.69 6.75 20.32
N LYS A 293 -6.48 6.31 21.30
CA LYS A 293 -6.03 5.43 22.39
C LYS A 293 -6.35 3.95 22.15
N ALA A 294 -7.12 3.63 21.11
CA ALA A 294 -7.43 2.25 20.76
C ALA A 294 -6.20 1.51 20.23
N ILE A 295 -6.20 0.19 20.36
CA ILE A 295 -5.24 -0.67 19.68
C ILE A 295 -5.88 -1.15 18.39
N GLY A 296 -5.24 -0.88 17.26
CA GLY A 296 -5.64 -1.40 15.95
C GLY A 296 -4.85 -2.68 15.66
N MET A 297 -5.57 -3.76 15.31
CA MET A 297 -4.95 -5.00 14.89
C MET A 297 -5.44 -5.40 13.51
N ASP A 298 -4.50 -5.80 12.65
CA ASP A 298 -4.80 -6.34 11.33
C ASP A 298 -3.78 -7.42 10.93
N ILE A 299 -4.18 -8.35 10.09
CA ILE A 299 -3.28 -9.35 9.52
C ILE A 299 -2.45 -8.75 8.37
N LEU A 300 -3.01 -7.76 7.68
CA LEU A 300 -2.42 -7.12 6.51
C LEU A 300 -1.45 -5.99 6.91
N LEU A 301 -0.17 -6.30 6.95
CA LEU A 301 0.88 -5.31 7.25
C LEU A 301 0.81 -4.02 6.41
N PRO A 302 0.43 -4.05 5.11
CA PRO A 302 0.23 -2.82 4.32
C PRO A 302 -0.74 -1.82 4.95
N LYS A 303 -1.84 -2.29 5.52
CA LYS A 303 -2.86 -1.46 6.20
C LYS A 303 -2.25 -0.73 7.41
N LEU A 304 -1.50 -1.48 8.22
CA LEU A 304 -0.83 -0.96 9.42
C LEU A 304 0.28 0.03 9.06
N ARG A 305 1.03 -0.22 7.97
CA ARG A 305 2.02 0.74 7.45
C ARG A 305 1.38 2.06 7.07
N PHE A 306 0.22 2.03 6.43
CA PHE A 306 -0.50 3.24 6.07
C PHE A 306 -0.95 4.03 7.32
N LEU A 307 -1.40 3.34 8.37
CA LEU A 307 -1.89 3.97 9.60
C LEU A 307 -0.78 4.54 10.50
N ARG A 308 0.47 4.07 10.39
CA ARG A 308 1.57 4.36 11.34
C ARG A 308 1.86 5.84 11.54
N ASP A 309 1.60 6.68 10.54
CA ASP A 309 1.87 8.11 10.61
C ASP A 309 0.78 8.87 11.41
N GLY A 310 -0.39 8.27 11.59
CA GLY A 310 -1.51 8.86 12.33
C GLY A 310 -1.94 8.07 13.57
N HIS A 311 -1.41 6.85 13.78
CA HIS A 311 -1.78 6.00 14.90
C HIS A 311 -0.59 5.14 15.38
N SER A 312 -0.28 5.23 16.67
CA SER A 312 0.95 4.62 17.22
C SER A 312 0.74 3.22 17.83
N ARG A 313 -0.52 2.80 18.06
CA ARG A 313 -0.86 1.54 18.73
C ARG A 313 -1.39 0.53 17.72
N LEU A 314 -0.48 -0.02 16.91
CA LEU A 314 -0.80 -0.95 15.85
C LEU A 314 -0.10 -2.29 16.10
N VAL A 315 -0.82 -3.39 15.91
CA VAL A 315 -0.33 -4.77 16.11
C VAL A 315 -0.66 -5.59 14.87
N GLN A 316 0.35 -6.22 14.27
CA GLN A 316 0.10 -7.25 13.27
C GLN A 316 -0.20 -8.57 13.99
N GLY A 317 -1.36 -9.16 13.71
CA GLY A 317 -1.76 -10.40 14.36
C GLY A 317 -2.92 -11.09 13.69
N SER A 318 -3.12 -12.35 14.08
CA SER A 318 -4.24 -13.16 13.63
C SER A 318 -5.39 -13.10 14.64
N ILE A 319 -6.62 -12.97 14.13
CA ILE A 319 -7.83 -13.01 14.97
C ILE A 319 -8.06 -14.39 15.63
N PHE A 320 -7.40 -15.44 15.14
CA PHE A 320 -7.47 -16.79 15.71
C PHE A 320 -6.61 -16.97 16.97
N ALA A 321 -5.69 -16.05 17.24
CA ALA A 321 -4.82 -16.04 18.41
C ALA A 321 -4.43 -14.59 18.73
N LEU A 322 -5.27 -13.92 19.50
CA LEU A 322 -5.08 -12.51 19.84
C LEU A 322 -3.89 -12.37 20.82
N PRO A 323 -2.86 -11.58 20.52
CA PRO A 323 -1.67 -11.44 21.34
C PRO A 323 -1.90 -10.52 22.57
N PHE A 324 -3.03 -10.68 23.23
CA PHE A 324 -3.43 -9.88 24.38
C PHE A 324 -3.85 -10.78 25.55
N PRO A 325 -3.68 -10.31 26.81
CA PRO A 325 -4.14 -11.02 27.98
C PRO A 325 -5.67 -11.14 28.04
N ASP A 326 -6.15 -12.07 28.88
CA ASP A 326 -7.57 -12.20 29.19
C ASP A 326 -8.09 -10.93 29.85
N ALA A 327 -9.33 -10.56 29.51
CA ALA A 327 -10.03 -9.41 30.09
C ALA A 327 -9.21 -8.10 30.03
N ALA A 328 -8.55 -7.84 28.91
CA ALA A 328 -7.69 -6.65 28.71
C ALA A 328 -8.46 -5.43 28.16
N PHE A 329 -9.65 -5.65 27.58
CA PHE A 329 -10.37 -4.59 26.86
C PHE A 329 -11.78 -4.38 27.40
N ASP A 330 -12.18 -3.10 27.48
CA ASP A 330 -13.55 -2.69 27.79
C ASP A 330 -14.45 -2.76 26.57
N VAL A 331 -13.87 -2.54 25.38
CA VAL A 331 -14.56 -2.57 24.08
C VAL A 331 -13.73 -3.35 23.07
N VAL A 332 -14.37 -4.28 22.38
CA VAL A 332 -13.82 -4.96 21.19
C VAL A 332 -14.69 -4.61 20.00
N ILE A 333 -14.07 -4.10 18.94
CA ILE A 333 -14.70 -3.85 17.65
C ILE A 333 -14.21 -4.93 16.68
N CYS A 334 -15.12 -5.54 15.93
CA CYS A 334 -14.84 -6.46 14.84
C CYS A 334 -15.91 -6.23 13.75
N SER A 335 -15.54 -5.53 12.68
CA SER A 335 -16.50 -5.16 11.64
C SER A 335 -15.96 -5.55 10.28
N GLU A 336 -16.76 -6.28 9.48
CA GLU A 336 -16.40 -6.79 8.16
C GLU A 336 -15.17 -7.73 8.19
N VAL A 337 -15.18 -8.70 9.10
CA VAL A 337 -14.09 -9.67 9.26
C VAL A 337 -14.62 -11.10 9.32
N ILE A 338 -15.67 -11.37 10.11
CA ILE A 338 -16.11 -12.74 10.41
C ILE A 338 -16.72 -13.46 9.21
N GLU A 339 -17.25 -12.73 8.22
CA GLU A 339 -17.77 -13.27 6.96
C GLU A 339 -16.68 -13.89 6.06
N HIS A 340 -15.44 -13.49 6.25
CA HIS A 340 -14.28 -14.02 5.51
C HIS A 340 -13.72 -15.30 6.13
N ILE A 341 -14.31 -15.80 7.22
CA ILE A 341 -13.80 -16.92 8.02
C ILE A 341 -14.76 -18.10 7.90
N PRO A 342 -14.30 -19.30 7.48
CA PRO A 342 -15.17 -20.47 7.31
C PRO A 342 -15.79 -20.95 8.62
N ASP A 343 -15.01 -20.97 9.71
CA ASP A 343 -15.48 -21.25 11.08
C ASP A 343 -14.97 -20.17 12.04
N ALA A 344 -15.87 -19.30 12.44
CA ALA A 344 -15.57 -18.22 13.36
C ALA A 344 -15.62 -18.64 14.86
N SER A 345 -15.84 -19.91 15.20
CA SER A 345 -15.92 -20.33 16.61
C SER A 345 -14.66 -19.98 17.41
N PRO A 346 -13.41 -20.27 16.93
CA PRO A 346 -12.21 -19.86 17.65
C PRO A 346 -12.07 -18.33 17.77
N VAL A 347 -12.62 -17.60 16.80
CA VAL A 347 -12.59 -16.12 16.80
C VAL A 347 -13.50 -15.57 17.88
N PHE A 348 -14.69 -16.14 18.06
CA PHE A 348 -15.59 -15.77 19.17
C PHE A 348 -14.99 -16.11 20.53
N ASP A 349 -14.29 -17.27 20.65
CA ASP A 349 -13.55 -17.63 21.86
C ASP A 349 -12.51 -16.56 22.23
N GLU A 350 -11.70 -16.14 21.26
CA GLU A 350 -10.65 -15.14 21.47
C GLU A 350 -11.21 -13.75 21.78
N MET A 351 -12.22 -13.27 21.02
CA MET A 351 -12.89 -12.01 21.33
C MET A 351 -13.49 -12.02 22.74
N THR A 352 -14.11 -13.15 23.12
CA THR A 352 -14.69 -13.30 24.44
C THR A 352 -13.61 -13.36 25.53
N ARG A 353 -12.47 -14.01 25.27
CA ARG A 353 -11.35 -14.11 26.20
C ARG A 353 -10.77 -12.74 26.55
N VAL A 354 -10.47 -11.94 25.52
CA VAL A 354 -9.80 -10.62 25.72
C VAL A 354 -10.72 -9.54 26.23
N LEU A 355 -12.05 -9.71 26.12
CA LEU A 355 -13.04 -8.74 26.59
C LEU A 355 -13.29 -8.90 28.10
N CYS A 356 -13.27 -7.80 28.85
CA CYS A 356 -13.61 -7.78 30.28
C CYS A 356 -15.03 -8.30 30.53
N PRO A 357 -15.32 -8.90 31.72
CA PRO A 357 -16.69 -9.07 32.17
C PRO A 357 -17.44 -7.74 32.18
N GLY A 358 -18.64 -7.69 31.59
CA GLY A 358 -19.39 -6.44 31.40
C GLY A 358 -18.88 -5.57 30.23
N GLY A 359 -17.82 -5.99 29.54
CA GLY A 359 -17.29 -5.29 28.36
C GLY A 359 -18.22 -5.38 27.15
N THR A 360 -18.04 -4.49 26.21
CA THR A 360 -18.89 -4.32 25.01
C THR A 360 -18.22 -4.88 23.78
N LEU A 361 -18.89 -5.80 23.09
CA LEU A 361 -18.54 -6.25 21.73
C LEU A 361 -19.37 -5.44 20.72
N ILE A 362 -18.70 -4.84 19.74
CA ILE A 362 -19.31 -4.18 18.57
C ILE A 362 -18.94 -5.05 17.36
N LEU A 363 -19.94 -5.74 16.80
CA LEU A 363 -19.74 -6.74 15.74
C LEU A 363 -20.54 -6.36 14.50
N GLY A 364 -19.88 -6.12 13.38
CA GLY A 364 -20.48 -5.75 12.10
C GLY A 364 -20.23 -6.79 11.03
N THR A 365 -21.28 -7.13 10.24
CA THR A 365 -21.19 -8.03 9.09
C THR A 365 -22.42 -7.87 8.18
N PRO A 366 -22.36 -8.23 6.90
CA PRO A 366 -23.51 -8.28 6.03
C PRO A 366 -24.63 -9.20 6.54
N ASP A 367 -25.89 -8.79 6.32
CA ASP A 367 -27.08 -9.62 6.62
C ASP A 367 -27.57 -10.34 5.36
N TYR A 368 -27.18 -11.58 5.20
CA TYR A 368 -27.59 -12.43 4.07
C TYR A 368 -29.06 -12.87 4.14
N GLY A 369 -29.75 -12.60 5.24
CA GLY A 369 -31.23 -12.69 5.31
C GLY A 369 -31.96 -11.58 4.53
N ARG A 370 -31.24 -10.58 4.06
CA ARG A 370 -31.80 -9.45 3.29
C ARG A 370 -31.50 -9.60 1.81
N TRP A 371 -32.54 -9.71 0.98
CA TRP A 371 -32.40 -9.86 -0.48
C TRP A 371 -31.65 -8.69 -1.13
N LEU A 372 -31.75 -7.49 -0.54
CA LEU A 372 -31.08 -6.30 -1.05
C LEU A 372 -29.55 -6.43 -0.99
N TRP A 373 -29.00 -7.18 0.02
CA TRP A 373 -27.56 -7.43 0.09
C TRP A 373 -27.08 -8.22 -1.14
N TRP A 374 -27.77 -9.29 -1.54
CA TRP A 374 -27.42 -10.09 -2.70
C TRP A 374 -27.37 -9.26 -4.00
N VAL A 375 -28.32 -8.31 -4.16
CA VAL A 375 -28.34 -7.39 -5.31
C VAL A 375 -27.16 -6.44 -5.25
N LEU A 376 -26.86 -5.87 -4.09
CA LEU A 376 -25.74 -4.93 -3.92
C LEU A 376 -24.40 -5.61 -4.13
N GLU A 377 -24.19 -6.80 -3.58
CA GLU A 377 -22.98 -7.59 -3.76
C GLU A 377 -22.75 -7.94 -5.23
N TRP A 378 -23.79 -8.34 -5.95
CA TRP A 378 -23.72 -8.60 -7.38
C TRP A 378 -23.35 -7.35 -8.19
N ILE A 379 -23.98 -6.22 -7.94
CA ILE A 379 -23.68 -4.93 -8.58
C ILE A 379 -22.23 -4.52 -8.30
N TYR A 380 -21.83 -4.62 -7.04
CA TYR A 380 -20.50 -4.23 -6.59
C TYR A 380 -19.42 -5.11 -7.26
N GLY A 381 -19.63 -6.41 -7.34
CA GLY A 381 -18.74 -7.34 -8.04
C GLY A 381 -18.57 -7.04 -9.54
N LYS A 382 -19.59 -6.42 -10.17
CA LYS A 382 -19.51 -5.97 -11.58
C LYS A 382 -18.77 -4.64 -11.74
N ILE A 383 -18.95 -3.71 -10.82
CA ILE A 383 -18.38 -2.35 -10.90
C ILE A 383 -16.93 -2.33 -10.40
N LEU A 384 -16.64 -3.03 -9.31
CA LEU A 384 -15.33 -3.08 -8.65
C LEU A 384 -14.88 -4.54 -8.47
N PRO A 385 -14.53 -5.27 -9.54
CA PRO A 385 -14.04 -6.63 -9.44
C PRO A 385 -12.72 -6.65 -8.68
N GLY A 386 -12.70 -7.19 -7.47
CA GLY A 386 -11.54 -7.22 -6.55
C GLY A 386 -11.76 -6.47 -5.24
N ALA A 387 -12.90 -5.77 -5.08
CA ALA A 387 -13.21 -5.12 -3.81
C ALA A 387 -13.67 -6.13 -2.74
N TYR A 388 -14.69 -6.93 -2.99
CA TYR A 388 -15.21 -7.94 -2.03
C TYR A 388 -15.94 -9.09 -2.71
N ALA A 389 -16.04 -9.08 -4.05
CA ALA A 389 -16.78 -10.12 -4.76
C ALA A 389 -16.09 -11.47 -4.55
N HIS A 390 -16.83 -12.44 -4.03
CA HIS A 390 -16.40 -13.81 -3.72
C HIS A 390 -15.46 -13.98 -2.51
N GLU A 391 -15.29 -12.97 -1.66
CA GLU A 391 -14.49 -13.08 -0.44
C GLU A 391 -15.31 -13.46 0.79
N HIS A 392 -16.65 -13.34 0.74
CA HIS A 392 -17.54 -13.75 1.82
C HIS A 392 -17.80 -15.25 1.77
N ILE A 393 -17.22 -15.97 2.73
CA ILE A 393 -17.29 -17.43 2.83
C ILE A 393 -18.46 -17.83 3.72
N THR A 394 -18.69 -17.09 4.81
CA THR A 394 -19.74 -17.37 5.79
C THR A 394 -20.85 -16.33 5.71
N HIS A 395 -22.07 -16.81 5.52
CA HIS A 395 -23.25 -15.97 5.34
C HIS A 395 -24.06 -15.93 6.64
N TYR A 396 -23.95 -14.80 7.36
CA TYR A 396 -24.71 -14.58 8.58
C TYR A 396 -26.06 -13.94 8.27
N THR A 397 -27.08 -14.33 9.04
CA THR A 397 -28.34 -13.60 9.16
C THR A 397 -28.44 -12.97 10.54
N GLN A 398 -29.32 -11.96 10.70
CA GLN A 398 -29.55 -11.33 12.00
C GLN A 398 -29.85 -12.36 13.08
N ALA A 399 -30.72 -13.34 12.77
CA ALA A 399 -31.11 -14.40 13.71
C ALA A 399 -29.93 -15.30 14.07
N SER A 400 -29.22 -15.84 13.09
CA SER A 400 -28.11 -16.77 13.31
C SER A 400 -26.96 -16.12 14.09
N LEU A 401 -26.65 -14.85 13.82
CA LEU A 401 -25.62 -14.13 14.54
C LEU A 401 -26.05 -13.75 15.96
N ALA A 402 -27.32 -13.37 16.15
CA ALA A 402 -27.87 -13.11 17.47
C ALA A 402 -27.86 -14.36 18.36
N ASP A 403 -28.24 -15.52 17.82
CA ASP A 403 -28.22 -16.79 18.56
C ASP A 403 -26.78 -17.20 18.90
N ARG A 404 -25.85 -17.01 17.97
CA ARG A 404 -24.42 -17.25 18.26
C ARG A 404 -23.90 -16.34 19.37
N LEU A 405 -24.20 -15.05 19.34
CA LEU A 405 -23.81 -14.11 20.41
C LEU A 405 -24.38 -14.53 21.77
N ARG A 406 -25.66 -14.92 21.83
CA ARG A 406 -26.28 -15.43 23.08
C ARG A 406 -25.61 -16.70 23.57
N GLY A 407 -25.24 -17.60 22.65
CA GLY A 407 -24.51 -18.84 22.96
C GLY A 407 -23.15 -18.60 23.61
N TYR A 408 -22.49 -17.47 23.26
CA TYR A 408 -21.24 -17.02 23.88
C TYR A 408 -21.43 -16.15 25.11
N GLY A 409 -22.67 -16.05 25.63
CA GLY A 409 -22.98 -15.30 26.86
C GLY A 409 -23.06 -13.80 26.69
N TYR A 410 -23.34 -13.31 25.47
CA TYR A 410 -23.55 -11.88 25.22
C TYR A 410 -25.03 -11.48 25.35
N ALA A 411 -25.31 -10.39 26.05
CA ALA A 411 -26.59 -9.72 26.08
C ALA A 411 -26.64 -8.67 24.98
N ILE A 412 -27.45 -8.89 23.95
CA ILE A 412 -27.62 -7.94 22.84
C ILE A 412 -28.37 -6.72 23.33
N GLN A 413 -27.74 -5.56 23.20
CA GLN A 413 -28.33 -4.27 23.58
C GLN A 413 -29.02 -3.59 22.40
N GLU A 414 -28.39 -3.63 21.24
CA GLU A 414 -28.86 -2.90 20.07
C GLU A 414 -28.31 -3.57 18.79
N CYS A 415 -29.09 -3.49 17.70
CA CYS A 415 -28.64 -3.80 16.34
C CYS A 415 -29.05 -2.67 15.42
N ARG A 416 -28.09 -2.04 14.76
CA ARG A 416 -28.32 -1.01 13.74
C ARG A 416 -27.91 -1.49 12.37
N TYR A 417 -28.52 -0.92 11.34
CA TYR A 417 -28.25 -1.26 9.97
C TYR A 417 -27.63 -0.10 9.19
N VAL A 418 -26.66 -0.44 8.32
CA VAL A 418 -26.24 0.41 7.22
C VAL A 418 -27.03 -0.01 5.99
N GLY A 419 -27.76 0.92 5.38
CA GLY A 419 -28.52 0.66 4.14
C GLY A 419 -29.50 -0.51 4.20
N SER A 420 -29.95 -0.91 5.38
CA SER A 420 -30.80 -2.09 5.64
C SER A 420 -30.17 -3.44 5.25
N CYS A 421 -28.87 -3.50 5.04
CA CYS A 421 -28.19 -4.69 4.52
C CYS A 421 -27.01 -5.15 5.37
N GLU A 422 -26.25 -4.24 5.97
CA GLU A 422 -25.17 -4.56 6.89
C GLU A 422 -25.65 -4.33 8.32
N MET A 423 -25.55 -5.34 9.15
CA MET A 423 -25.95 -5.29 10.55
C MET A 423 -24.76 -5.05 11.46
N ILE A 424 -24.93 -4.16 12.44
CA ILE A 424 -23.92 -3.88 13.46
C ILE A 424 -24.57 -4.05 14.84
N PHE A 425 -24.10 -5.06 15.56
CA PHE A 425 -24.54 -5.37 16.91
C PHE A 425 -23.71 -4.64 17.95
N ARG A 426 -24.36 -4.17 19.00
CA ARG A 426 -23.75 -3.82 20.29
C ARG A 426 -24.22 -4.83 21.32
N ALA A 427 -23.30 -5.62 21.88
CA ALA A 427 -23.61 -6.67 22.83
C ALA A 427 -22.67 -6.60 24.03
N ILE A 428 -23.17 -6.90 25.23
CA ILE A 428 -22.43 -6.85 26.50
C ILE A 428 -22.12 -8.26 26.93
N LYS A 429 -20.85 -8.56 27.26
CA LYS A 429 -20.42 -9.84 27.83
C LYS A 429 -20.99 -9.99 29.24
N SER A 430 -21.80 -11.05 29.47
CA SER A 430 -22.34 -11.33 30.80
C SER A 430 -21.24 -11.69 31.82
N GLY A 431 -21.41 -11.32 33.06
CA GLY A 431 -20.39 -11.50 34.12
C GLY A 431 -20.08 -12.95 34.50
N ASP A 432 -20.98 -13.90 34.21
CA ASP A 432 -20.85 -15.33 34.62
C ASP A 432 -20.75 -16.26 33.42
N LEU A 433 -19.50 -16.60 33.03
CA LEU A 433 -19.21 -17.51 31.92
C LEU A 433 -19.25 -18.99 32.26
N ARG A 434 -19.37 -19.40 33.55
CA ARG A 434 -19.35 -20.82 33.94
C ARG A 434 -20.61 -21.56 33.54
N VAL A 435 -21.73 -20.88 33.40
CA VAL A 435 -23.05 -21.53 33.14
C VAL A 435 -23.32 -21.77 31.65
N SER A 436 -22.67 -21.00 30.74
CA SER A 436 -23.02 -21.07 29.31
C SER A 436 -22.26 -22.13 28.51
N ARG A 437 -21.09 -22.63 28.97
CA ARG A 437 -20.35 -23.69 28.27
C ARG A 437 -21.03 -25.05 28.37
N GLU A 438 -21.63 -25.40 29.50
CA GLU A 438 -22.37 -26.66 29.68
C GLU A 438 -23.66 -26.69 28.84
N ALA A 439 -24.35 -25.58 28.70
CA ALA A 439 -25.57 -25.49 27.91
C ALA A 439 -25.33 -25.55 26.37
N ALA A 440 -24.19 -25.07 25.90
CA ALA A 440 -23.82 -25.11 24.49
C ALA A 440 -23.33 -26.49 24.03
N CYS A 441 -22.56 -27.21 24.87
CA CYS A 441 -22.16 -28.61 24.62
C CYS A 441 -23.34 -29.58 24.65
N ALA A 442 -24.35 -29.36 25.51
CA ALA A 442 -25.53 -30.23 25.60
C ALA A 442 -26.45 -30.14 24.35
N ARG A 443 -26.39 -29.05 23.58
CA ARG A 443 -27.22 -28.90 22.36
C ARG A 443 -26.55 -29.40 21.06
N VAL A 444 -25.22 -29.50 21.03
CA VAL A 444 -24.48 -30.05 19.88
C VAL A 444 -24.42 -31.59 19.89
N GLY A 445 -24.64 -32.20 21.03
CA GLY A 445 -24.73 -33.67 21.19
C GLY A 445 -26.13 -34.29 20.97
N ALA A 446 -27.13 -33.47 20.60
CA ALA A 446 -28.53 -33.90 20.44
C ALA A 446 -29.10 -33.58 19.02
N ALA A 447 -28.24 -33.35 18.03
CA ALA A 447 -28.64 -33.18 16.63
C ALA A 447 -27.94 -34.18 15.70
#